data_bc57ae168b1cb8e56adf2f784baf37cf
#
_entry.id   bc57ae168b1cb8e56adf2f784baf37cf
#
_cell.length_a   1.000
_cell.length_b   1.000
_cell.length_c   1.000
_cell.angle_alpha   90.00
_cell.angle_beta   90.00
_cell.angle_gamma   90.00
#
_symmetry.space_group_name_H-M   'P 1'
#
loop_
_entity.id
_entity.type
_entity.pdbx_description
1 polymer ?
#
loop_
_entity_poly.entity_id
_entity_poly.type
_entity_poly.pdbx_seq_one_letter_code
_entity_poly.pdbx_strand_id
1 'polypeptide(L)'
;MEWQAEGTVIGRRPHGETAVIIDVLTLEHGRHAGVVPGGASQKRAAMLQPGARLTLRWRARQSDQLGSFAAEPLRMRAGLMADPTALAGLNAVCALLVFALPERDPHPMLVQRTEALLDQIEAGADWPPAYLAWEMLLLDEMGFGLDLASCAVTGATEGLAYVSPRSGRSPRSWQGPGRTPSRPAEASPTPCLLYTSDAADE
;
A
#
# COMPACT_ATOMS: atom_id res chain seq x y z
N MET A 1 -28.27 7.24 1.49
CA MET A 1 -27.46 6.65 0.41
C MET A 1 -27.07 5.24 0.78
N GLU A 2 -26.98 4.35 -0.22
CA GLU A 2 -26.64 2.95 -0.01
C GLU A 2 -25.92 2.43 -1.26
N TRP A 3 -24.91 1.57 -1.06
CA TRP A 3 -24.26 0.82 -2.13
C TRP A 3 -23.79 -0.53 -1.61
N GLN A 4 -23.50 -1.45 -2.53
CA GLN A 4 -22.96 -2.77 -2.24
C GLN A 4 -21.74 -3.01 -3.14
N ALA A 5 -20.65 -3.50 -2.56
CA ALA A 5 -19.42 -3.83 -3.28
C ALA A 5 -18.63 -4.91 -2.53
N GLU A 6 -17.68 -5.51 -3.22
CA GLU A 6 -16.63 -6.30 -2.59
C GLU A 6 -15.45 -5.38 -2.22
N GLY A 7 -14.79 -5.67 -1.11
CA GLY A 7 -13.62 -4.91 -0.68
C GLY A 7 -12.76 -5.67 0.29
N THR A 8 -11.48 -5.27 0.33
CA THR A 8 -10.49 -5.83 1.25
C THR A 8 -10.29 -4.90 2.43
N VAL A 9 -10.34 -5.44 3.64
CA VAL A 9 -10.05 -4.70 4.87
C VAL A 9 -8.58 -4.33 4.88
N ILE A 10 -8.29 -3.03 4.97
CA ILE A 10 -6.92 -2.49 5.04
C ILE A 10 -6.63 -1.83 6.39
N GLY A 11 -7.66 -1.55 7.19
CA GLY A 11 -7.51 -0.97 8.52
C GLY A 11 -8.67 -1.33 9.42
N ARG A 12 -8.40 -1.39 10.73
CA ARG A 12 -9.41 -1.65 11.76
C ARG A 12 -9.06 -0.89 13.02
N ARG A 13 -10.04 -0.18 13.60
CA ARG A 13 -9.90 0.52 14.87
C ARG A 13 -11.15 0.39 15.75
N PRO A 14 -11.02 0.33 17.07
CA PRO A 14 -12.18 0.32 17.99
C PRO A 14 -13.05 1.57 17.82
N HIS A 15 -14.36 1.40 18.02
CA HIS A 15 -15.32 2.49 18.03
C HIS A 15 -16.41 2.24 19.08
N GLY A 16 -16.30 2.95 20.21
CA GLY A 16 -17.13 2.66 21.38
C GLY A 16 -16.88 1.25 21.96
N GLU A 17 -17.85 0.70 22.66
CA GLU A 17 -17.70 -0.58 23.39
C GLU A 17 -17.87 -1.82 22.49
N THR A 18 -18.75 -1.74 21.50
CA THR A 18 -19.18 -2.93 20.73
C THR A 18 -18.90 -2.83 19.24
N ALA A 19 -18.66 -1.63 18.71
CA ALA A 19 -18.44 -1.40 17.28
C ALA A 19 -16.96 -1.27 16.94
N VAL A 20 -16.67 -1.40 15.66
CA VAL A 20 -15.35 -1.07 15.08
C VAL A 20 -15.55 -0.22 13.83
N ILE A 21 -14.60 0.64 13.53
CA ILE A 21 -14.46 1.25 12.22
C ILE A 21 -13.49 0.40 11.43
N ILE A 22 -13.86 0.07 10.20
CA ILE A 22 -12.96 -0.54 9.24
C ILE A 22 -12.70 0.42 8.10
N ASP A 23 -11.48 0.42 7.59
CA ASP A 23 -11.11 0.98 6.30
C ASP A 23 -11.06 -0.16 5.30
N VAL A 24 -11.77 -0.03 4.20
CA VAL A 24 -11.84 -1.03 3.14
C VAL A 24 -11.37 -0.44 1.82
N LEU A 25 -10.71 -1.26 1.01
CA LEU A 25 -10.33 -0.91 -0.35
C LEU A 25 -11.28 -1.59 -1.31
N THR A 26 -12.01 -0.82 -2.11
CA THR A 26 -13.02 -1.28 -3.08
C THR A 26 -12.67 -0.80 -4.48
N LEU A 27 -13.15 -1.52 -5.49
CA LEU A 27 -12.88 -1.19 -6.89
C LEU A 27 -13.57 0.12 -7.33
N GLU A 28 -14.83 0.29 -6.93
CA GLU A 28 -15.70 1.37 -7.41
C GLU A 28 -15.74 2.58 -6.48
N HIS A 29 -15.46 2.38 -5.18
CA HIS A 29 -15.58 3.43 -4.16
C HIS A 29 -14.23 3.78 -3.51
N GLY A 30 -13.10 3.24 -4.04
CA GLY A 30 -11.78 3.49 -3.51
C GLY A 30 -11.60 3.03 -2.05
N ARG A 31 -10.77 3.74 -1.30
CA ARG A 31 -10.67 3.59 0.15
C ARG A 31 -11.89 4.18 0.83
N HIS A 32 -12.58 3.39 1.62
CA HIS A 32 -13.79 3.84 2.29
C HIS A 32 -13.84 3.38 3.75
N ALA A 33 -14.08 4.32 4.66
CA ALA A 33 -14.23 4.02 6.08
C ALA A 33 -15.71 3.89 6.46
N GLY A 34 -16.02 3.02 7.43
CA GLY A 34 -17.37 2.87 7.96
C GLY A 34 -17.44 2.06 9.23
N VAL A 35 -18.51 2.28 10.00
CA VAL A 35 -18.76 1.59 11.27
C VAL A 35 -19.35 0.21 11.02
N VAL A 36 -18.81 -0.81 11.66
CA VAL A 36 -19.43 -2.15 11.75
C VAL A 36 -20.01 -2.33 13.15
N PRO A 37 -21.34 -2.24 13.31
CA PRO A 37 -21.98 -2.47 14.62
C PRO A 37 -21.73 -3.89 15.10
N GLY A 38 -21.40 -4.06 16.39
CA GLY A 38 -21.08 -5.38 16.97
C GLY A 38 -19.79 -6.01 16.42
N GLY A 39 -18.96 -5.24 15.72
CA GLY A 39 -17.69 -5.70 15.14
C GLY A 39 -16.61 -6.05 16.16
N ALA A 40 -16.76 -5.62 17.42
CA ALA A 40 -15.85 -5.95 18.51
C ALA A 40 -16.06 -7.39 19.05
N SER A 41 -17.20 -8.06 18.74
CA SER A 41 -17.42 -9.45 19.17
C SER A 41 -16.36 -10.38 18.56
N GLN A 42 -15.95 -11.41 19.33
CA GLN A 42 -14.88 -12.34 18.94
C GLN A 42 -15.10 -12.94 17.54
N LYS A 43 -16.33 -13.37 17.23
CA LYS A 43 -16.67 -13.93 15.91
C LYS A 43 -16.49 -12.92 14.79
N ARG A 44 -16.96 -11.67 14.96
CA ARG A 44 -16.83 -10.62 13.93
C ARG A 44 -15.41 -10.06 13.87
N ALA A 45 -14.73 -9.96 15.00
CA ALA A 45 -13.35 -9.50 15.03
C ALA A 45 -12.42 -10.36 14.16
N ALA A 46 -12.65 -11.67 14.11
CA ALA A 46 -11.88 -12.59 13.26
C ALA A 46 -12.08 -12.30 11.76
N MET A 47 -13.31 -11.97 11.33
CA MET A 47 -13.61 -11.69 9.92
C MET A 47 -13.21 -10.27 9.47
N LEU A 48 -12.97 -9.35 10.40
CA LEU A 48 -12.64 -7.96 10.12
C LEU A 48 -11.12 -7.69 10.26
N GLN A 49 -10.29 -8.71 10.07
CA GLN A 49 -8.84 -8.55 10.10
C GLN A 49 -8.34 -7.94 8.78
N PRO A 50 -7.25 -7.13 8.80
CA PRO A 50 -6.59 -6.70 7.58
C PRO A 50 -6.29 -7.88 6.64
N GLY A 51 -6.45 -7.66 5.34
CA GLY A 51 -6.33 -8.69 4.31
C GLY A 51 -7.59 -9.52 4.05
N ALA A 52 -8.61 -9.47 4.93
CA ALA A 52 -9.88 -10.16 4.68
C ALA A 52 -10.67 -9.48 3.56
N ARG A 53 -11.17 -10.25 2.60
CA ARG A 53 -12.07 -9.78 1.55
C ARG A 53 -13.52 -10.04 1.97
N LEU A 54 -14.34 -9.01 1.85
CA LEU A 54 -15.72 -8.99 2.35
C LEU A 54 -16.67 -8.55 1.24
N THR A 55 -17.90 -9.05 1.28
CA THR A 55 -19.04 -8.40 0.64
C THR A 55 -19.59 -7.38 1.62
N LEU A 56 -19.71 -6.14 1.15
CA LEU A 56 -20.02 -4.97 1.97
C LEU A 56 -21.29 -4.31 1.46
N ARG A 57 -22.16 -3.92 2.39
CA ARG A 57 -23.27 -3.01 2.14
C ARG A 57 -23.11 -1.80 3.03
N TRP A 58 -22.85 -0.66 2.41
CA TRP A 58 -22.69 0.62 3.10
C TRP A 58 -23.98 1.40 3.10
N ARG A 59 -24.27 2.08 4.21
CA ARG A 59 -25.43 2.98 4.37
C ARG A 59 -25.06 4.22 5.15
N ALA A 60 -25.48 5.39 4.66
CA ALA A 60 -25.43 6.65 5.38
C ALA A 60 -26.61 7.56 4.98
N ARG A 61 -26.88 8.56 5.81
CA ARG A 61 -27.91 9.57 5.48
C ARG A 61 -27.41 10.53 4.39
N GLN A 62 -26.14 10.91 4.46
CA GLN A 62 -25.45 11.78 3.51
C GLN A 62 -24.16 11.12 3.03
N SER A 63 -23.69 11.49 1.85
CA SER A 63 -22.53 10.86 1.20
C SER A 63 -21.22 11.11 1.93
N ASP A 64 -21.10 12.23 2.64
CA ASP A 64 -19.92 12.67 3.38
C ASP A 64 -19.78 12.04 4.77
N GLN A 65 -20.86 11.39 5.24
CA GLN A 65 -20.85 10.74 6.56
C GLN A 65 -20.06 9.40 6.53
N LEU A 66 -19.52 9.05 7.70
CA LEU A 66 -18.81 7.77 7.90
C LEU A 66 -19.69 6.56 7.54
N GLY A 67 -20.99 6.62 7.86
CA GLY A 67 -21.94 5.55 7.59
C GLY A 67 -21.65 4.25 8.35
N SER A 68 -22.40 3.21 7.99
CA SER A 68 -22.26 1.89 8.56
C SER A 68 -22.16 0.81 7.50
N PHE A 69 -21.35 -0.21 7.78
CA PHE A 69 -21.23 -1.42 6.98
C PHE A 69 -22.02 -2.59 7.59
N ALA A 70 -22.79 -3.27 6.75
CA ALA A 70 -23.09 -4.68 6.93
C ALA A 70 -22.03 -5.46 6.12
N ALA A 71 -21.32 -6.37 6.77
CA ALA A 71 -20.17 -7.07 6.20
C ALA A 71 -20.37 -8.57 6.31
N GLU A 72 -20.12 -9.28 5.20
CA GLU A 72 -20.13 -10.74 5.11
C GLU A 72 -18.79 -11.25 4.58
N PRO A 73 -18.22 -12.33 5.16
CA PRO A 73 -16.93 -12.83 4.74
C PRO A 73 -17.02 -13.46 3.34
N LEU A 74 -16.13 -13.04 2.44
CA LEU A 74 -15.98 -13.65 1.13
C LEU A 74 -14.72 -14.54 1.09
N ARG A 75 -13.59 -14.01 1.55
CA ARG A 75 -12.32 -14.74 1.64
C ARG A 75 -11.52 -14.28 2.86
N MET A 76 -11.05 -15.23 3.62
CA MET A 76 -10.18 -15.00 4.77
C MET A 76 -8.76 -15.45 4.42
N ARG A 77 -7.78 -14.55 4.48
CA ARG A 77 -6.36 -14.88 4.22
C ARG A 77 -5.66 -15.28 5.51
N ALA A 78 -6.13 -16.37 6.13
CA ALA A 78 -5.60 -16.84 7.41
C ALA A 78 -4.11 -17.26 7.32
N GLY A 79 -3.66 -17.71 6.16
CA GLY A 79 -2.26 -18.08 5.91
C GLY A 79 -1.27 -16.93 6.14
N LEU A 80 -1.68 -15.68 5.90
CA LEU A 80 -0.84 -14.50 6.14
C LEU A 80 -0.47 -14.30 7.62
N MET A 81 -1.27 -14.84 8.54
CA MET A 81 -1.03 -14.73 9.99
C MET A 81 -0.05 -15.77 10.52
N ALA A 82 0.23 -16.83 9.77
CA ALA A 82 1.07 -17.94 10.19
C ALA A 82 2.57 -17.67 9.96
N ASP A 83 2.91 -16.83 9.00
CA ASP A 83 4.29 -16.45 8.65
C ASP A 83 4.56 -15.00 9.06
N PRO A 84 5.56 -14.73 9.92
CA PRO A 84 5.93 -13.37 10.33
C PRO A 84 6.29 -12.45 9.17
N THR A 85 6.93 -12.98 8.11
CA THR A 85 7.33 -12.20 6.93
C THR A 85 6.11 -11.82 6.08
N ALA A 86 5.20 -12.77 5.87
CA ALA A 86 3.93 -12.53 5.19
C ALA A 86 3.07 -11.51 5.95
N LEU A 87 3.02 -11.63 7.27
CA LEU A 87 2.29 -10.67 8.12
C LEU A 87 2.92 -9.27 8.07
N ALA A 88 4.26 -9.17 8.05
CA ALA A 88 4.94 -7.88 7.88
C ALA A 88 4.62 -7.24 6.52
N GLY A 89 4.62 -8.03 5.43
CA GLY A 89 4.23 -7.58 4.10
C GLY A 89 2.78 -7.08 4.04
N LEU A 90 1.84 -7.84 4.60
CA LEU A 90 0.44 -7.42 4.72
C LEU A 90 0.31 -6.08 5.48
N ASN A 91 0.98 -5.96 6.62
CA ASN A 91 0.91 -4.75 7.44
C ASN A 91 1.51 -3.54 6.70
N ALA A 92 2.62 -3.72 5.96
CA ALA A 92 3.23 -2.66 5.16
C ALA A 92 2.28 -2.20 4.04
N VAL A 93 1.70 -3.12 3.28
CA VAL A 93 0.70 -2.81 2.24
C VAL A 93 -0.48 -2.04 2.83
N CYS A 94 -1.08 -2.54 3.90
CA CYS A 94 -2.23 -1.90 4.54
C CYS A 94 -1.90 -0.50 5.08
N ALA A 95 -0.75 -0.34 5.73
CA ALA A 95 -0.32 0.95 6.28
C ALA A 95 -0.12 1.99 5.17
N LEU A 96 0.54 1.62 4.07
CA LEU A 96 0.77 2.50 2.93
C LEU A 96 -0.55 2.90 2.26
N LEU A 97 -1.49 1.98 2.07
CA LEU A 97 -2.81 2.29 1.50
C LEU A 97 -3.62 3.25 2.37
N VAL A 98 -3.63 3.01 3.69
CA VAL A 98 -4.33 3.91 4.64
C VAL A 98 -3.68 5.28 4.69
N PHE A 99 -2.36 5.35 4.58
CA PHE A 99 -1.61 6.61 4.64
C PHE A 99 -1.73 7.42 3.35
N ALA A 100 -1.55 6.78 2.18
CA ALA A 100 -1.39 7.47 0.91
C ALA A 100 -2.72 7.76 0.21
N LEU A 101 -3.70 6.82 0.26
CA LEU A 101 -4.92 6.99 -0.50
C LEU A 101 -5.91 7.97 0.16
N PRO A 102 -6.44 8.93 -0.57
CA PRO A 102 -7.59 9.70 -0.14
C PRO A 102 -8.83 8.80 0.02
N GLU A 103 -9.79 9.20 0.85
CA GLU A 103 -11.04 8.47 0.97
C GLU A 103 -11.92 8.72 -0.26
N ARG A 104 -12.61 7.65 -0.71
CA ARG A 104 -13.65 7.69 -1.75
C ARG A 104 -13.14 8.07 -3.14
N ASP A 105 -11.85 7.90 -3.38
CA ASP A 105 -11.23 8.07 -4.68
C ASP A 105 -10.88 6.70 -5.26
N PRO A 106 -11.51 6.28 -6.39
CA PRO A 106 -11.28 4.98 -6.97
C PRO A 106 -9.92 4.88 -7.68
N HIS A 107 -9.14 3.85 -7.34
CA HIS A 107 -7.89 3.48 -7.98
C HIS A 107 -7.95 2.01 -8.44
N PRO A 108 -8.72 1.67 -9.49
CA PRO A 108 -9.05 0.30 -9.83
C PRO A 108 -7.83 -0.56 -10.16
N MET A 109 -6.81 -0.01 -10.82
CA MET A 109 -5.57 -0.72 -11.11
C MET A 109 -4.82 -1.08 -9.83
N LEU A 110 -4.72 -0.14 -8.90
CA LEU A 110 -4.06 -0.37 -7.61
C LEU A 110 -4.81 -1.42 -6.78
N VAL A 111 -6.15 -1.41 -6.79
CA VAL A 111 -6.98 -2.42 -6.12
C VAL A 111 -6.65 -3.81 -6.65
N GLN A 112 -6.65 -4.00 -7.97
CA GLN A 112 -6.35 -5.29 -8.60
C GLN A 112 -4.92 -5.78 -8.30
N ARG A 113 -3.95 -4.87 -8.34
CA ARG A 113 -2.55 -5.18 -8.01
C ARG A 113 -2.35 -5.51 -6.54
N THR A 114 -3.09 -4.83 -5.64
CA THR A 114 -3.08 -5.14 -4.21
C THR A 114 -3.62 -6.55 -3.95
N GLU A 115 -4.75 -6.92 -4.57
CA GLU A 115 -5.31 -8.28 -4.44
C GLU A 115 -4.32 -9.35 -4.93
N ALA A 116 -3.73 -9.15 -6.11
CA ALA A 116 -2.75 -10.08 -6.67
C ALA A 116 -1.50 -10.19 -5.78
N LEU A 117 -1.01 -9.10 -5.21
CA LEU A 117 0.12 -9.10 -4.28
C LEU A 117 -0.21 -9.87 -3.00
N LEU A 118 -1.37 -9.61 -2.38
CA LEU A 118 -1.79 -10.33 -1.18
C LEU A 118 -1.96 -11.83 -1.42
N ASP A 119 -2.41 -12.22 -2.62
CA ASP A 119 -2.52 -13.62 -3.01
C ASP A 119 -1.14 -14.29 -3.16
N GLN A 120 -0.15 -13.58 -3.72
CA GLN A 120 1.23 -14.07 -3.81
C GLN A 120 1.89 -14.22 -2.43
N ILE A 121 1.68 -13.25 -1.54
CA ILE A 121 2.18 -13.31 -0.16
C ILE A 121 1.57 -14.51 0.57
N GLU A 122 0.26 -14.72 0.45
CA GLU A 122 -0.44 -15.85 1.08
C GLU A 122 0.03 -17.20 0.54
N ALA A 123 0.35 -17.29 -0.75
CA ALA A 123 0.86 -18.49 -1.39
C ALA A 123 2.32 -18.82 -1.00
N GLY A 124 3.01 -17.94 -0.28
CA GLY A 124 4.43 -18.12 0.07
C GLY A 124 5.36 -18.04 -1.14
N ALA A 125 4.92 -17.39 -2.24
CA ALA A 125 5.73 -17.16 -3.43
C ALA A 125 6.85 -16.14 -3.15
N ASP A 126 7.79 -15.98 -4.09
CA ASP A 126 8.79 -14.90 -4.06
C ASP A 126 8.09 -13.55 -4.35
N TRP A 127 7.48 -12.97 -3.33
CA TRP A 127 6.66 -11.76 -3.44
C TRP A 127 7.41 -10.42 -3.32
N PRO A 128 8.65 -10.31 -2.76
CA PRO A 128 9.31 -9.01 -2.61
C PRO A 128 9.47 -8.22 -3.91
N PRO A 129 9.79 -8.82 -5.08
CA PRO A 129 9.80 -8.09 -6.35
C PRO A 129 8.41 -7.54 -6.74
N ALA A 130 7.34 -8.30 -6.48
CA ALA A 130 5.97 -7.87 -6.74
C ALA A 130 5.55 -6.73 -5.80
N TYR A 131 5.99 -6.77 -4.54
CA TYR A 131 5.78 -5.69 -3.58
C TYR A 131 6.46 -4.40 -4.04
N LEU A 132 7.72 -4.46 -4.49
CA LEU A 132 8.41 -3.29 -5.03
C LEU A 132 7.68 -2.70 -6.25
N ALA A 133 7.24 -3.56 -7.18
CA ALA A 133 6.47 -3.11 -8.34
C ALA A 133 5.13 -2.47 -7.95
N TRP A 134 4.50 -2.98 -6.90
CA TRP A 134 3.28 -2.43 -6.32
C TRP A 134 3.52 -1.07 -5.64
N GLU A 135 4.62 -0.90 -4.89
CA GLU A 135 5.00 0.40 -4.32
C GLU A 135 5.23 1.46 -5.40
N MET A 136 5.91 1.08 -6.49
CA MET A 136 6.11 1.98 -7.64
C MET A 136 4.77 2.40 -8.27
N LEU A 137 3.81 1.48 -8.41
CA LEU A 137 2.47 1.80 -8.87
C LEU A 137 1.73 2.73 -7.91
N LEU A 138 1.85 2.51 -6.60
CA LEU A 138 1.25 3.40 -5.59
C LEU A 138 1.81 4.82 -5.70
N LEU A 139 3.12 4.97 -5.87
CA LEU A 139 3.75 6.27 -6.08
C LEU A 139 3.26 6.94 -7.38
N ASP A 140 3.10 6.18 -8.45
CA ASP A 140 2.61 6.68 -9.74
C ASP A 140 1.15 7.17 -9.63
N GLU A 141 0.28 6.40 -9.01
CA GLU A 141 -1.13 6.76 -8.74
C GLU A 141 -1.25 8.01 -7.84
N MET A 142 -0.28 8.25 -6.97
CA MET A 142 -0.22 9.45 -6.12
C MET A 142 0.45 10.65 -6.81
N GLY A 143 0.87 10.53 -8.06
CA GLY A 143 1.56 11.59 -8.81
C GLY A 143 3.05 11.76 -8.48
N PHE A 144 3.64 10.81 -7.76
CA PHE A 144 5.06 10.76 -7.42
C PHE A 144 5.82 9.70 -8.21
N GLY A 145 5.32 9.34 -9.40
CA GLY A 145 5.92 8.32 -10.26
C GLY A 145 7.40 8.55 -10.53
N LEU A 146 8.16 7.45 -10.56
CA LEU A 146 9.59 7.48 -10.82
C LEU A 146 9.86 7.39 -12.32
N ASP A 147 10.61 8.35 -12.87
CA ASP A 147 11.12 8.28 -14.25
C ASP A 147 12.48 7.59 -14.26
N LEU A 148 12.44 6.27 -14.46
CA LEU A 148 13.63 5.40 -14.49
C LEU A 148 14.05 5.04 -15.92
N ALA A 149 13.39 5.59 -16.95
CA ALA A 149 13.66 5.23 -18.35
C ALA A 149 14.93 5.86 -18.89
N SER A 150 15.30 7.05 -18.42
CA SER A 150 16.45 7.79 -18.92
C SER A 150 17.14 8.61 -17.84
N CYS A 151 18.43 8.88 -18.03
CA CYS A 151 19.18 9.76 -17.15
C CYS A 151 18.67 11.19 -17.26
N ALA A 152 18.28 11.79 -16.15
CA ALA A 152 17.77 13.18 -16.12
C ALA A 152 18.78 14.24 -16.59
N VAL A 153 20.08 13.92 -16.59
CA VAL A 153 21.16 14.86 -16.93
C VAL A 153 21.68 14.64 -18.34
N THR A 154 21.87 13.37 -18.75
CA THR A 154 22.53 13.02 -20.01
C THR A 154 21.61 12.43 -21.05
N GLY A 155 20.36 12.08 -20.69
CA GLY A 155 19.42 11.36 -21.56
C GLY A 155 19.79 9.89 -21.83
N ALA A 156 20.89 9.38 -21.25
CA ALA A 156 21.32 8.00 -21.47
C ALA A 156 20.30 7.02 -20.86
N THR A 157 20.06 5.90 -21.57
CA THR A 157 19.13 4.84 -21.16
C THR A 157 19.82 3.65 -20.50
N GLU A 158 21.15 3.62 -20.48
CA GLU A 158 21.97 2.55 -19.90
C GLU A 158 22.83 3.07 -18.74
N GLY A 159 23.17 2.18 -17.82
CA GLY A 159 24.01 2.49 -16.66
C GLY A 159 23.32 3.38 -15.62
N LEU A 160 21.99 3.26 -15.52
CA LEU A 160 21.19 3.98 -14.53
C LEU A 160 21.34 3.25 -13.18
N ALA A 161 22.08 3.85 -12.23
CA ALA A 161 22.42 3.21 -10.96
C ALA A 161 21.81 3.89 -9.74
N TYR A 162 21.23 5.09 -9.90
CA TYR A 162 20.72 5.89 -8.80
C TYR A 162 19.37 6.50 -9.13
N VAL A 163 18.58 6.80 -8.11
CA VAL A 163 17.36 7.59 -8.22
C VAL A 163 17.54 8.86 -7.39
N SER A 164 17.28 10.00 -8.00
CA SER A 164 17.32 11.28 -7.30
C SER A 164 16.11 11.42 -6.36
N PRO A 165 16.29 11.55 -5.04
CA PRO A 165 15.18 11.71 -4.12
C PRO A 165 14.42 13.03 -4.32
N ARG A 166 15.06 14.01 -5.00
CA ARG A 166 14.47 15.32 -5.26
C ARG A 166 13.58 15.36 -6.49
N SER A 167 13.87 14.55 -7.51
CA SER A 167 13.17 14.61 -8.81
C SER A 167 12.52 13.30 -9.23
N GLY A 168 12.72 12.21 -8.49
CA GLY A 168 12.23 10.87 -8.87
C GLY A 168 12.90 10.31 -10.13
N ARG A 169 13.94 10.96 -10.67
CA ARG A 169 14.59 10.61 -11.92
C ARG A 169 15.90 9.89 -11.68
N SER A 170 16.29 9.06 -12.63
CA SER A 170 17.54 8.30 -12.57
C SER A 170 18.73 9.08 -13.16
N PRO A 171 19.75 9.48 -12.37
CA PRO A 171 21.04 9.94 -12.91
C PRO A 171 21.98 8.74 -13.12
N ARG A 172 22.81 8.83 -14.16
CA ARG A 172 23.83 7.81 -14.50
C ARG A 172 24.95 7.72 -13.46
N SER A 173 25.20 8.80 -12.73
CA SER A 173 26.18 8.87 -11.65
C SER A 173 25.69 9.85 -10.58
N TRP A 174 26.03 9.56 -9.31
CA TRP A 174 25.80 10.51 -8.24
C TRP A 174 26.62 11.77 -8.46
N GLN A 175 25.96 12.88 -8.77
CA GLN A 175 26.56 14.21 -8.79
C GLN A 175 26.06 15.00 -7.57
N GLY A 176 26.49 14.58 -6.38
CA GLY A 176 26.30 15.36 -5.17
C GLY A 176 27.18 16.62 -5.20
N PRO A 177 26.79 17.71 -4.54
CA PRO A 177 27.62 18.91 -4.47
C PRO A 177 28.97 18.58 -3.80
N GLY A 178 30.06 18.65 -4.54
CA GLY A 178 31.41 18.72 -4.01
C GLY A 178 32.19 17.43 -3.79
N ARG A 179 31.86 16.29 -4.41
CA ARG A 179 32.76 15.12 -4.39
C ARG A 179 33.13 14.63 -5.78
N THR A 180 34.45 14.60 -6.04
CA THR A 180 35.07 13.91 -7.16
C THR A 180 34.72 12.41 -7.17
N PRO A 181 34.51 11.81 -8.36
CA PRO A 181 34.15 10.39 -8.43
C PRO A 181 35.31 9.51 -7.98
N SER A 182 35.18 8.89 -6.82
CA SER A 182 36.03 7.78 -6.46
C SER A 182 35.49 6.50 -7.13
N ARG A 183 36.36 5.82 -7.86
CA ARG A 183 36.38 4.47 -8.42
C ARG A 183 35.12 3.62 -8.28
N PRO A 184 34.67 2.90 -9.32
CA PRO A 184 33.53 1.98 -9.22
C PRO A 184 33.86 0.86 -8.24
N ALA A 185 33.08 0.78 -7.16
CA ALA A 185 33.08 -0.39 -6.31
C ALA A 185 32.38 -1.54 -7.05
N GLU A 186 33.00 -2.69 -7.01
CA GLU A 186 32.50 -3.96 -7.55
C GLU A 186 31.07 -4.19 -7.10
N ALA A 187 30.20 -4.53 -8.06
CA ALA A 187 28.79 -4.73 -7.88
C ALA A 187 28.52 -5.94 -6.96
N SER A 188 28.10 -5.66 -5.73
CA SER A 188 27.29 -6.58 -4.97
C SER A 188 25.82 -6.23 -5.19
N PRO A 189 24.94 -7.19 -5.47
CA PRO A 189 23.51 -6.91 -5.62
C PRO A 189 22.88 -6.75 -4.23
N THR A 190 22.93 -5.54 -3.69
CA THR A 190 22.18 -5.19 -2.48
C THR A 190 21.05 -4.27 -2.88
N PRO A 191 19.79 -4.58 -2.57
CA PRO A 191 18.67 -3.69 -2.87
C PRO A 191 18.84 -2.38 -2.11
N CYS A 192 18.82 -1.29 -2.86
CA CYS A 192 19.06 0.05 -2.35
C CYS A 192 17.84 0.56 -1.56
N LEU A 193 17.81 0.27 -0.26
CA LEU A 193 17.06 1.04 0.73
C LEU A 193 18.07 1.93 1.45
N LEU A 194 18.42 3.07 0.86
CA LEU A 194 19.13 4.13 1.56
C LEU A 194 18.17 5.28 1.85
N TYR A 195 17.47 5.13 2.98
CA TYR A 195 16.91 6.24 3.71
C TYR A 195 18.06 6.86 4.53
N THR A 196 18.65 7.93 4.07
CA THR A 196 19.52 8.75 4.91
C THR A 196 18.72 9.89 5.47
N SER A 197 18.36 9.78 6.75
CA SER A 197 17.96 10.90 7.57
C SER A 197 19.18 11.78 7.82
N ASP A 198 19.27 12.90 7.12
CA ASP A 198 20.07 14.06 7.52
C ASP A 198 19.18 15.29 7.43
N ALA A 199 18.42 15.49 8.50
CA ALA A 199 17.80 16.75 8.85
C ALA A 199 17.95 16.94 10.36
N ALA A 200 19.18 17.23 10.80
CA ALA A 200 19.46 17.90 12.06
C ALA A 200 20.77 18.65 11.85
N ASP A 201 20.65 19.97 11.62
CA ASP A 201 21.45 21.08 12.13
C ASP A 201 21.34 22.26 11.16
N GLU A 202 20.47 23.15 11.48
CA GLU A 202 20.50 24.60 11.71
C GLU A 202 19.09 25.18 11.72
#